data_80233a156449b88562d10d72f06c88b2
#
_entry.id   80233a156449b88562d10d72f06c88b2
#
_cell.length_a   1.000
_cell.length_b   1.000
_cell.length_c   1.000
_cell.angle_alpha   90.00
_cell.angle_beta   90.00
_cell.angle_gamma   90.00
#
_symmetry.space_group_name_H-M   'P 1'
#
loop_
_entity.id
_entity.type
_entity.pdbx_description
1 polymer ?
#
loop_
_entity_poly.entity_id
_entity_poly.type
_entity_poly.pdbx_seq_one_letter_code
_entity_poly.pdbx_strand_id
1 'polypeptide(L)'
;MQVPLQVVFEHFDHSDAIESSVRKEALKLERFFDRITSARVVMGRPQHRHRKGDTYAVRIHLEVPGGEDIVVSRDPGATGRHEDAHVTIRDAFDAAGRQLQDFAGRR
;
A
#
# COMPACT_ATOMS: atom_id res chain seq x y z
N MET A 1 -12.73 6.08 -9.58
CA MET A 1 -12.63 5.67 -8.18
C MET A 1 -13.34 6.67 -7.29
N GLN A 2 -14.27 6.20 -6.48
CA GLN A 2 -15.08 7.08 -5.63
C GLN A 2 -14.42 7.37 -4.28
N VAL A 3 -13.58 6.44 -3.82
CA VAL A 3 -12.87 6.62 -2.57
C VAL A 3 -11.71 7.61 -2.77
N PRO A 4 -11.60 8.64 -1.92
CA PRO A 4 -10.43 9.51 -2.01
C PRO A 4 -9.15 8.71 -1.81
N LEU A 5 -8.25 8.78 -2.78
CA LEU A 5 -6.97 8.10 -2.72
C LEU A 5 -5.86 9.13 -2.79
N GLN A 6 -5.00 9.13 -1.79
CA GLN A 6 -3.81 9.96 -1.77
C GLN A 6 -2.58 9.07 -1.95
N VAL A 7 -1.75 9.38 -2.92
CA VAL A 7 -0.48 8.68 -3.15
C VAL A 7 0.64 9.66 -2.87
N VAL A 8 1.51 9.31 -1.93
CA VAL A 8 2.60 10.17 -1.48
C VAL A 8 3.93 9.50 -1.79
N PHE A 9 4.88 10.26 -2.30
CA PHE A 9 6.23 9.76 -2.59
C PHE A 9 7.20 10.41 -1.59
N GLU A 10 7.98 9.58 -0.90
CA GLU A 10 8.96 10.04 0.08
C GLU A 10 10.36 9.60 -0.34
N HIS A 11 11.29 10.55 -0.37
CA HIS A 11 12.71 10.29 -0.64
C HIS A 11 13.04 9.89 -2.06
N PHE A 12 12.13 10.10 -2.99
CA PHE A 12 12.40 9.97 -4.41
C PHE A 12 11.32 10.71 -5.20
N ASP A 13 11.61 10.95 -6.48
CA ASP A 13 10.71 11.71 -7.33
C ASP A 13 9.46 10.91 -7.68
N HIS A 14 8.39 11.63 -7.94
CA HIS A 14 7.14 11.05 -8.40
C HIS A 14 7.37 10.17 -9.63
N SER A 15 6.73 9.00 -9.63
CA SER A 15 6.76 8.08 -10.75
C SER A 15 5.34 7.78 -11.20
N ASP A 16 5.03 8.11 -12.45
CA ASP A 16 3.71 7.84 -13.01
C ASP A 16 3.42 6.34 -13.06
N ALA A 17 4.44 5.54 -13.35
CA ALA A 17 4.28 4.08 -13.43
C ALA A 17 3.94 3.50 -12.05
N ILE A 18 4.61 3.97 -11.01
CA ILE A 18 4.32 3.52 -9.64
C ILE A 18 2.95 3.99 -9.20
N GLU A 19 2.61 5.25 -9.46
CA GLU A 19 1.30 5.76 -9.11
C GLU A 19 0.18 4.98 -9.81
N SER A 20 0.36 4.68 -11.08
CA SER A 20 -0.60 3.90 -11.85
C SER A 20 -0.79 2.51 -11.25
N SER A 21 0.30 1.88 -10.83
CA SER A 21 0.24 0.57 -10.17
C SER A 21 -0.54 0.62 -8.86
N VAL A 22 -0.29 1.64 -8.05
CA VAL A 22 -1.01 1.85 -6.79
C VAL A 22 -2.50 2.04 -7.04
N ARG A 23 -2.86 2.89 -8.00
CA ARG A 23 -4.27 3.18 -8.30
C ARG A 23 -4.99 1.96 -8.83
N LYS A 24 -4.33 1.15 -9.62
CA LYS A 24 -4.89 -0.09 -10.13
C LYS A 24 -5.22 -1.07 -9.00
N GLU A 25 -4.28 -1.26 -8.07
CA GLU A 25 -4.50 -2.15 -6.93
C GLU A 25 -5.57 -1.61 -5.99
N ALA A 26 -5.59 -0.29 -5.77
CA ALA A 26 -6.61 0.34 -4.94
C ALA A 26 -8.00 0.17 -5.54
N LEU A 27 -8.13 0.30 -6.84
CA LEU A 27 -9.40 0.12 -7.53
C LEU A 27 -9.91 -1.32 -7.38
N LYS A 28 -9.03 -2.31 -7.49
CA LYS A 28 -9.38 -3.71 -7.27
C LYS A 28 -9.87 -3.92 -5.84
N LEU A 29 -9.18 -3.33 -4.88
CA LEU A 29 -9.57 -3.47 -3.48
C LEU A 29 -10.93 -2.85 -3.22
N GLU A 30 -11.22 -1.69 -3.79
CA GLU A 30 -12.50 -1.00 -3.66
C GLU A 30 -13.66 -1.84 -4.21
N ARG A 31 -13.42 -2.62 -5.25
CA ARG A 31 -14.45 -3.49 -5.83
C ARG A 31 -14.89 -4.57 -4.87
N PHE A 32 -13.99 -5.05 -4.02
CA PHE A 32 -14.30 -6.12 -3.07
C PHE A 32 -14.75 -5.59 -1.72
N PHE A 33 -14.39 -4.36 -1.38
CA PHE A 33 -14.66 -3.77 -0.07
C PHE A 33 -15.19 -2.36 -0.25
N ASP A 34 -16.50 -2.24 -0.36
CA ASP A 34 -17.16 -0.97 -0.67
C ASP A 34 -17.26 -0.03 0.53
N ARG A 35 -16.81 -0.44 1.71
CA ARG A 35 -16.90 0.36 2.92
C ARG A 35 -15.67 1.22 3.21
N ILE A 36 -14.66 1.16 2.37
CA ILE A 36 -13.48 2.00 2.53
C ILE A 36 -13.89 3.45 2.28
N THR A 37 -13.63 4.33 3.24
CA THR A 37 -13.99 5.75 3.12
C THR A 37 -12.84 6.61 2.65
N SER A 38 -11.61 6.22 2.92
CA SER A 38 -10.44 6.89 2.36
C SER A 38 -9.25 5.94 2.34
N ALA A 39 -8.28 6.24 1.47
CA ALA A 39 -7.07 5.44 1.34
C ALA A 39 -5.88 6.38 1.15
N ARG A 40 -4.80 6.08 1.85
CA ARG A 40 -3.54 6.79 1.69
C ARG A 40 -2.44 5.76 1.50
N VAL A 41 -1.63 5.93 0.45
CA VAL A 41 -0.50 5.05 0.16
C VAL A 41 0.75 5.90 0.13
N VAL A 42 1.73 5.54 0.95
CA VAL A 42 3.02 6.20 0.99
C VAL A 42 4.04 5.27 0.37
N MET A 43 4.64 5.72 -0.73
CA MET A 43 5.73 5.03 -1.39
C MET A 43 7.02 5.67 -0.93
N GLY A 44 7.85 4.90 -0.25
CA GLY A 44 9.12 5.38 0.26
C GLY A 44 10.28 4.67 -0.39
N ARG A 45 11.44 5.32 -0.32
CA ARG A 45 12.69 4.70 -0.72
C ARG A 45 13.64 4.83 0.45
N PRO A 46 13.53 3.90 1.43
CA PRO A 46 14.31 4.00 2.65
C PRO A 46 15.81 3.93 2.35
N GLN A 47 16.57 4.76 3.05
CA GLN A 47 18.01 4.70 2.93
C GLN A 47 18.56 3.70 3.92
N HIS A 48 18.79 2.49 3.44
CA HIS A 48 19.45 1.45 4.23
C HIS A 48 20.94 1.53 4.00
N ARG A 49 21.69 1.81 5.03
CA ARG A 49 23.11 2.16 4.97
C ARG A 49 24.00 1.18 4.22
N HIS A 50 23.69 -0.08 4.19
CA HIS A 50 24.55 -1.09 3.61
C HIS A 50 23.87 -1.86 2.48
N ARG A 51 22.86 -1.26 1.88
CA ARG A 51 22.11 -1.95 0.84
C ARG A 51 22.32 -1.30 -0.50
N LYS A 52 22.55 -2.15 -1.47
CA LYS A 52 22.64 -1.74 -2.86
C LYS A 52 21.32 -2.07 -3.53
N GLY A 53 20.91 -1.23 -4.45
CA GLY A 53 19.75 -1.46 -5.27
C GLY A 53 18.54 -0.63 -4.86
N ASP A 54 17.55 -0.65 -5.73
CA ASP A 54 16.37 0.17 -5.61
C ASP A 54 15.27 -0.63 -4.95
N THR A 55 15.22 -0.57 -3.63
CA THR A 55 14.11 -1.18 -2.90
C THR A 55 13.14 -0.08 -2.49
N TYR A 56 11.86 -0.43 -2.48
CA TYR A 56 10.80 0.50 -2.13
C TYR A 56 10.03 -0.03 -0.94
N ALA A 57 9.62 0.88 -0.06
CA ALA A 57 8.73 0.57 1.04
C ALA A 57 7.35 1.10 0.70
N VAL A 58 6.32 0.36 1.09
CA VAL A 58 4.92 0.73 0.87
C VAL A 58 4.20 0.73 2.20
N ARG A 59 3.51 1.83 2.49
CA ARG A 59 2.63 1.89 3.66
C ARG A 59 1.23 2.29 3.20
N ILE A 60 0.25 1.47 3.56
CA ILE A 60 -1.14 1.70 3.20
C ILE A 60 -1.94 1.98 4.47
N HIS A 61 -2.71 3.05 4.44
CA HIS A 61 -3.62 3.39 5.51
C HIS A 61 -5.03 3.51 4.92
N LEU A 62 -5.94 2.68 5.41
CA LEU A 62 -7.33 2.67 4.96
C LEU A 62 -8.23 3.04 6.15
N GLU A 63 -9.20 3.91 5.88
CA GLU A 63 -10.21 4.25 6.85
C GLU A 63 -11.51 3.52 6.52
N VAL A 64 -12.11 2.91 7.53
CA VAL A 64 -13.37 2.20 7.40
C VAL A 64 -14.33 2.67 8.49
N PRO A 65 -15.66 2.75 8.22
CA PRO A 65 -16.59 3.27 9.21
C PRO A 65 -16.77 2.29 10.36
N GLY A 66 -16.81 2.86 11.56
CA GLY A 66 -17.16 2.11 12.77
C GLY A 66 -16.11 1.12 13.23
N GLY A 67 -14.91 1.17 12.69
CA GLY A 67 -13.85 0.24 13.03
C GLY A 67 -12.52 0.90 13.23
N GLU A 68 -11.51 0.06 13.45
CA GLU A 68 -10.13 0.50 13.51
C GLU A 68 -9.61 0.71 12.09
N ASP A 69 -8.75 1.70 11.94
CA ASP A 69 -8.10 1.90 10.66
C ASP A 69 -7.19 0.71 10.33
N ILE A 70 -7.09 0.43 9.05
CA ILE A 70 -6.24 -0.67 8.58
C ILE A 70 -4.92 -0.07 8.11
N VAL A 71 -3.82 -0.56 8.68
CA VAL A 71 -2.48 -0.10 8.35
C VAL A 71 -1.64 -1.30 7.95
N VAL A 72 -1.01 -1.21 6.78
CA VAL A 72 -0.11 -2.25 6.27
C VAL A 72 1.20 -1.60 5.88
N SER A 73 2.30 -2.22 6.27
CA SER A 73 3.63 -1.78 5.85
C SER A 73 4.40 -2.94 5.24
N ARG A 74 5.11 -2.65 4.16
CA ARG A 74 6.01 -3.60 3.52
C ARG A 74 7.31 -2.91 3.18
N ASP A 75 8.41 -3.46 3.66
CA ASP A 75 9.75 -2.96 3.37
C ASP A 75 10.67 -4.14 3.08
N PRO A 76 10.69 -4.65 1.84
CA PRO A 76 11.54 -5.78 1.47
C PRO A 76 13.02 -5.51 1.72
N GLY A 77 13.46 -4.26 1.59
CA GLY A 77 14.84 -3.88 1.83
C GLY A 77 15.29 -4.13 3.26
N ALA A 78 14.38 -4.01 4.24
CA ALA A 78 14.70 -4.26 5.64
C ALA A 78 15.01 -5.72 5.91
N THR A 79 14.49 -6.63 5.09
CA THR A 79 14.72 -8.08 5.22
C THR A 79 15.77 -8.61 4.25
N GLY A 80 16.44 -7.72 3.51
CA GLY A 80 17.46 -8.12 2.54
C GLY A 80 16.92 -8.57 1.19
N ARG A 81 15.63 -8.47 0.98
CA ARG A 81 15.01 -8.89 -0.28
C ARG A 81 15.04 -7.76 -1.29
N HIS A 82 15.25 -8.14 -2.55
CA HIS A 82 15.12 -7.22 -3.67
C HIS A 82 13.84 -7.53 -4.40
N GLU A 83 12.91 -6.60 -4.35
CA GLU A 83 11.66 -6.75 -5.07
C GLU A 83 11.42 -5.54 -5.94
N ASP A 84 10.84 -5.80 -7.10
CA ASP A 84 10.26 -4.79 -7.96
C ASP A 84 9.17 -4.03 -7.16
N ALA A 85 9.07 -2.72 -7.39
CA ALA A 85 8.07 -1.89 -6.71
C ALA A 85 6.66 -2.43 -6.92
N HIS A 86 6.34 -2.93 -8.11
CA HIS A 86 5.02 -3.46 -8.42
C HIS A 86 4.68 -4.70 -7.60
N VAL A 87 5.68 -5.56 -7.33
CA VAL A 87 5.50 -6.73 -6.48
C VAL A 87 5.22 -6.30 -5.04
N THR A 88 6.01 -5.35 -4.53
CA THR A 88 5.83 -4.84 -3.17
C THR A 88 4.45 -4.20 -3.00
N ILE A 89 4.01 -3.42 -3.98
CA ILE A 89 2.69 -2.79 -3.96
C ILE A 89 1.60 -3.84 -3.92
N ARG A 90 1.68 -4.85 -4.79
CA ARG A 90 0.68 -5.90 -4.84
C ARG A 90 0.62 -6.68 -3.53
N ASP A 91 1.76 -7.03 -2.96
CA ASP A 91 1.82 -7.75 -1.69
C ASP A 91 1.20 -6.93 -0.55
N ALA A 92 1.46 -5.62 -0.54
CA ALA A 92 0.89 -4.75 0.47
C ALA A 92 -0.63 -4.68 0.36
N PHE A 93 -1.15 -4.56 -0.86
CA PHE A 93 -2.60 -4.54 -1.06
C PHE A 93 -3.25 -5.89 -0.78
N ASP A 94 -2.58 -7.00 -1.07
CA ASP A 94 -3.07 -8.33 -0.69
C ASP A 94 -3.20 -8.44 0.82
N ALA A 95 -2.22 -7.95 1.56
CA ALA A 95 -2.27 -7.95 3.03
C ALA A 95 -3.40 -7.06 3.54
N ALA A 96 -3.60 -5.89 2.91
CA ALA A 96 -4.71 -5.01 3.27
C ALA A 96 -6.06 -5.69 3.04
N GLY A 97 -6.19 -6.42 1.94
CA GLY A 97 -7.40 -7.19 1.64
C GLY A 97 -7.69 -8.24 2.69
N ARG A 98 -6.65 -8.95 3.16
CA ARG A 98 -6.83 -9.94 4.21
C ARG A 98 -7.29 -9.30 5.52
N GLN A 99 -6.73 -8.15 5.89
CA GLN A 99 -7.18 -7.44 7.09
C GLN A 99 -8.62 -6.94 6.96
N LEU A 100 -9.01 -6.48 5.78
CA LEU A 100 -10.39 -6.08 5.53
C LEU A 100 -11.37 -7.25 5.64
N GLN A 101 -10.97 -8.43 5.15
CA GLN A 101 -11.78 -9.64 5.31
C GLN A 101 -11.96 -10.00 6.78
N ASP A 102 -10.88 -9.93 7.56
CA ASP A 102 -10.95 -10.19 8.99
C ASP A 102 -11.85 -9.18 9.69
N PHE A 103 -11.75 -7.92 9.32
CA PHE A 103 -12.60 -6.87 9.88
C PHE A 103 -14.08 -7.14 9.57
N ALA A 104 -14.40 -7.49 8.33
CA ALA A 104 -15.75 -7.79 7.93
C ALA A 104 -16.30 -9.04 8.65
N GLY A 105 -15.45 -10.04 8.88
CA GLY A 105 -15.83 -11.27 9.53
C GLY A 105 -16.12 -11.14 11.02
N ARG A 106 -15.72 -10.02 11.63
CA ARG A 106 -15.97 -9.76 13.05
C ARG A 106 -17.35 -9.20 13.34
N ARG A 107 -18.13 -9.00 12.32
CA ARG A 107 -19.47 -8.40 12.46
C ARG A 107 -20.57 -9.45 12.56
#